data_93312c62f0336b306bc9dcca1aa48099
#
_entry.id   93312c62f0336b306bc9dcca1aa48099
#
_cell.length_a   1.000
_cell.length_b   1.000
_cell.length_c   1.000
_cell.angle_alpha   90.00
_cell.angle_beta   90.00
_cell.angle_gamma   90.00
#
_symmetry.space_group_name_H-M   'P 1'
#
loop_
_entity.id
_entity.type
_entity.pdbx_description
1 polymer ?
#
loop_
_entity_poly.entity_id
_entity_poly.type
_entity_poly.pdbx_seq_one_letter_code
_entity_poly.pdbx_strand_id
1 'polypeptide(L)'
;MTIHEYLMKAIQDDARRAGERDQLLREARRARRARRQRLVPAAPARRRTEMGKIVVSENVTLDGVIQDLAGDEGFRPGGWVGLIGNSPQLAKLALDEALAAGALLLGRRSYEWLAARWPSRSGELADRLNSLPKYVVSATIANPAW
;
A
#
# COMPACT_ATOMS: atom_id res chain seq x y z
N MET A 1 38.71 19.54 -38.38
CA MET A 1 37.47 19.12 -37.71
C MET A 1 36.47 20.25 -37.79
N THR A 2 35.37 20.04 -38.47
CA THR A 2 34.32 21.06 -38.61
C THR A 2 33.44 21.10 -37.33
N ILE A 3 32.77 22.21 -37.12
CA ILE A 3 31.81 22.35 -35.99
C ILE A 3 30.77 21.25 -36.03
N HIS A 4 30.35 20.80 -37.20
CA HIS A 4 29.40 19.70 -37.40
C HIS A 4 29.95 18.36 -36.87
N GLU A 5 31.19 18.02 -37.17
CA GLU A 5 31.84 16.81 -36.72
C GLU A 5 31.99 16.81 -35.17
N TYR A 6 32.33 17.97 -34.59
CA TYR A 6 32.40 18.14 -33.12
C TYR A 6 31.07 17.92 -32.43
N LEU A 7 29.98 18.51 -32.96
CA LEU A 7 28.63 18.33 -32.42
C LEU A 7 28.15 16.91 -32.53
N MET A 8 28.36 16.23 -33.66
CA MET A 8 27.97 14.83 -33.81
C MET A 8 28.72 13.91 -32.86
N LYS A 9 29.99 14.16 -32.64
CA LYS A 9 30.81 13.40 -31.69
C LYS A 9 30.31 13.63 -30.23
N ALA A 10 29.97 14.87 -29.85
CA ALA A 10 29.45 15.20 -28.55
C ALA A 10 28.12 14.48 -28.27
N ILE A 11 27.20 14.45 -29.25
CA ILE A 11 25.92 13.75 -29.16
C ILE A 11 26.12 12.23 -29.00
N GLN A 12 27.05 11.65 -29.77
CA GLN A 12 27.37 10.22 -29.67
C GLN A 12 27.99 9.86 -28.31
N ASP A 13 28.87 10.69 -27.79
CA ASP A 13 29.50 10.49 -26.49
C ASP A 13 28.47 10.62 -25.35
N ASP A 14 27.52 11.53 -25.44
CA ASP A 14 26.41 11.66 -24.47
C ASP A 14 25.45 10.47 -24.52
N ALA A 15 25.09 9.99 -25.69
CA ALA A 15 24.26 8.80 -25.86
C ALA A 15 24.94 7.54 -25.29
N ARG A 16 26.26 7.41 -25.49
CA ARG A 16 27.04 6.32 -24.93
C ARG A 16 27.07 6.37 -23.40
N ARG A 17 27.33 7.55 -22.81
CA ARG A 17 27.31 7.76 -21.35
C ARG A 17 25.94 7.49 -20.74
N ALA A 18 24.87 7.88 -21.42
CA ALA A 18 23.49 7.57 -20.99
C ALA A 18 23.23 6.07 -20.98
N GLY A 19 23.67 5.33 -22.02
CA GLY A 19 23.59 3.88 -22.09
C GLY A 19 24.36 3.17 -20.96
N GLU A 20 25.58 3.62 -20.69
CA GLU A 20 26.41 3.08 -19.59
C GLU A 20 25.78 3.33 -18.22
N ARG A 21 25.23 4.53 -17.97
CA ARG A 21 24.47 4.83 -16.73
C ARG A 21 23.24 3.93 -16.56
N ASP A 22 22.49 3.70 -17.63
CA ASP A 22 21.31 2.84 -17.60
C ASP A 22 21.69 1.38 -17.30
N GLN A 23 22.79 0.92 -17.86
CA GLN A 23 23.29 -0.42 -17.58
C GLN A 23 23.71 -0.57 -16.11
N LEU A 24 24.49 0.37 -15.56
CA LEU A 24 24.87 0.38 -14.15
C LEU A 24 23.67 0.42 -13.21
N LEU A 25 22.65 1.20 -13.55
CA LEU A 25 21.40 1.25 -12.76
C LEU A 25 20.64 -0.09 -12.79
N ARG A 26 20.61 -0.78 -13.93
CA ARG A 26 20.00 -2.12 -14.04
C ARG A 26 20.76 -3.15 -13.23
N GLU A 27 22.08 -3.11 -13.27
CA GLU A 27 22.95 -3.99 -12.49
C GLU A 27 22.80 -3.75 -10.98
N ALA A 28 22.79 -2.49 -10.54
CA ALA A 28 22.56 -2.12 -9.16
C ALA A 28 21.17 -2.59 -8.64
N ARG A 29 20.12 -2.47 -9.47
CA ARG A 29 18.77 -2.97 -9.15
C ARG A 29 18.76 -4.49 -9.05
N ARG A 30 19.45 -5.20 -9.94
CA ARG A 30 19.57 -6.66 -9.91
C ARG A 30 20.33 -7.12 -8.65
N ALA A 31 21.44 -6.47 -8.32
CA ALA A 31 22.24 -6.76 -7.13
C ALA A 31 21.43 -6.52 -5.83
N ARG A 32 20.69 -5.42 -5.76
CA ARG A 32 19.79 -5.13 -4.63
C ARG A 32 18.67 -6.18 -4.47
N ARG A 33 18.10 -6.65 -5.58
CA ARG A 33 17.07 -7.69 -5.59
C ARG A 33 17.65 -9.03 -5.14
N ALA A 34 18.82 -9.42 -5.63
CA ALA A 34 19.53 -10.63 -5.24
C ALA A 34 19.93 -10.61 -3.75
N ARG A 35 20.38 -9.46 -3.23
CA ARG A 35 20.72 -9.29 -1.81
C ARG A 35 19.47 -9.39 -0.92
N ARG A 36 18.32 -8.82 -1.34
CA ARG A 36 17.04 -8.99 -0.63
C ARG A 36 16.58 -10.45 -0.58
N GLN A 37 16.76 -11.20 -1.67
CA GLN A 37 16.40 -12.62 -1.71
C GLN A 37 17.30 -13.50 -0.81
N ARG A 38 18.57 -13.12 -0.60
CA ARG A 38 19.49 -13.84 0.30
C ARG A 38 19.28 -13.53 1.78
N LEU A 39 18.67 -12.39 2.11
CA LEU A 39 18.43 -11.95 3.50
C LEU A 39 17.08 -12.39 4.05
N VAL A 40 16.20 -12.99 3.23
CA VAL A 40 14.98 -13.62 3.71
C VAL A 40 15.35 -15.07 4.06
N PRO A 41 15.41 -15.47 5.35
CA PRO A 41 15.54 -16.87 5.70
C PRO A 41 14.40 -17.63 5.03
N ALA A 42 14.71 -18.73 4.35
CA ALA A 42 13.69 -19.58 3.75
C ALA A 42 12.71 -19.98 4.85
N ALA A 43 11.52 -19.41 4.81
CA ALA A 43 10.45 -19.85 5.67
C ALA A 43 10.24 -21.34 5.41
N PRO A 44 10.04 -22.18 6.47
CA PRO A 44 9.80 -23.60 6.27
C PRO A 44 8.67 -23.76 5.26
N ALA A 45 8.86 -24.67 4.30
CA ALA A 45 7.91 -24.91 3.23
C ALA A 45 6.53 -25.20 3.83
N ARG A 46 5.73 -24.16 4.00
CA ARG A 46 4.31 -24.32 4.31
C ARG A 46 3.69 -25.08 3.15
N ARG A 47 3.05 -26.20 3.46
CA ARG A 47 2.21 -26.94 2.52
C ARG A 47 1.44 -25.93 1.68
N ARG A 48 1.50 -26.13 0.37
CA ARG A 48 0.79 -25.34 -0.63
C ARG A 48 -0.70 -25.62 -0.49
N THR A 49 -1.32 -25.04 0.52
CA THR A 49 -2.74 -25.05 0.75
C THR A 49 -3.26 -23.68 0.35
N GLU A 50 -4.05 -23.66 -0.69
CA GLU A 50 -4.87 -22.58 -1.23
C GLU A 50 -4.18 -21.20 -1.25
N MET A 51 -3.96 -20.69 -2.44
CA MET A 51 -3.48 -19.31 -2.62
C MET A 51 -4.52 -18.37 -2.00
N GLY A 52 -4.14 -17.66 -0.94
CA GLY A 52 -4.99 -16.65 -0.33
C GLY A 52 -5.38 -15.59 -1.36
N LYS A 53 -6.61 -15.10 -1.26
CA LYS A 53 -7.11 -14.00 -2.09
C LYS A 53 -6.73 -12.67 -1.43
N ILE A 54 -6.30 -11.69 -2.23
CA ILE A 54 -6.26 -10.30 -1.82
C ILE A 54 -7.59 -9.68 -2.28
N VAL A 55 -8.33 -9.16 -1.31
CA VAL A 55 -9.57 -8.43 -1.55
C VAL A 55 -9.29 -6.95 -1.28
N VAL A 56 -9.68 -6.09 -2.20
CA VAL A 56 -9.64 -4.63 -2.02
C VAL A 56 -11.08 -4.19 -1.76
N SER A 57 -11.30 -3.57 -0.60
CA SER A 57 -12.55 -2.94 -0.23
C SER A 57 -12.29 -1.46 0.04
N GLU A 58 -13.00 -0.59 -0.67
CA GLU A 58 -12.80 0.86 -0.59
C GLU A 58 -14.14 1.58 -0.71
N ASN A 59 -14.32 2.61 0.11
CA ASN A 59 -15.44 3.52 -0.03
C ASN A 59 -15.07 4.59 -1.05
N VAL A 60 -15.86 4.72 -2.11
CA VAL A 60 -15.61 5.64 -3.21
C VAL A 60 -16.91 6.36 -3.60
N THR A 61 -16.80 7.67 -3.85
CA THR A 61 -17.93 8.44 -4.40
C THR A 61 -18.12 8.14 -5.90
N LEU A 62 -19.26 8.52 -6.46
CA LEU A 62 -19.54 8.30 -7.89
C LEU A 62 -18.56 9.02 -8.82
N ASP A 63 -17.94 10.11 -8.36
CA ASP A 63 -16.88 10.85 -9.08
C ASP A 63 -15.48 10.42 -8.69
N GLY A 64 -15.32 9.32 -7.94
CA GLY A 64 -14.05 8.67 -7.68
C GLY A 64 -13.27 9.20 -6.47
N VAL A 65 -13.87 9.98 -5.59
CA VAL A 65 -13.21 10.48 -4.36
C VAL A 65 -13.14 9.36 -3.34
N ILE A 66 -11.92 9.09 -2.86
CA ILE A 66 -11.61 8.11 -1.80
C ILE A 66 -10.99 8.77 -0.56
N GLN A 67 -10.70 10.07 -0.64
CA GLN A 67 -10.00 10.80 0.41
C GLN A 67 -10.95 11.33 1.48
N ASP A 68 -10.46 11.37 2.73
CA ASP A 68 -11.09 12.04 3.87
C ASP A 68 -12.56 11.65 4.09
N LEU A 69 -12.81 10.35 4.16
CA LEU A 69 -14.16 9.81 4.36
C LEU A 69 -14.89 10.40 5.58
N ALA A 70 -14.13 10.65 6.65
CA ALA A 70 -14.65 11.13 7.93
C ALA A 70 -14.71 12.67 8.05
N GLY A 71 -14.01 13.40 7.17
CA GLY A 71 -13.94 14.87 7.19
C GLY A 71 -12.95 15.43 8.21
N ASP A 72 -11.97 14.67 8.66
CA ASP A 72 -11.01 15.06 9.68
C ASP A 72 -9.57 15.22 9.16
N GLU A 73 -9.36 15.06 7.85
CA GLU A 73 -8.05 15.24 7.19
C GLU A 73 -7.91 16.62 6.52
N GLY A 74 -8.95 17.45 6.54
CA GLY A 74 -8.94 18.82 6.00
C GLY A 74 -9.21 18.92 4.49
N PHE A 75 -9.67 17.86 3.86
CA PHE A 75 -10.10 17.89 2.47
C PHE A 75 -11.50 18.49 2.36
N ARG A 76 -11.67 19.59 1.58
CA ARG A 76 -12.93 20.35 1.54
C ARG A 76 -14.19 19.53 1.20
N PRO A 77 -14.14 18.54 0.27
CA PRO A 77 -15.25 17.61 0.03
C PRO A 77 -15.29 16.40 0.97
N GLY A 78 -14.53 16.41 2.06
CA GLY A 78 -14.48 15.30 3.04
C GLY A 78 -15.77 15.12 3.84
N GLY A 79 -15.81 14.07 4.67
CA GLY A 79 -16.94 13.80 5.57
C GLY A 79 -18.15 13.15 4.90
N TRP A 80 -18.06 12.79 3.64
CA TRP A 80 -19.19 12.30 2.85
C TRP A 80 -19.73 10.93 3.31
N VAL A 81 -18.91 10.10 3.96
CA VAL A 81 -19.38 8.85 4.55
C VAL A 81 -20.39 9.10 5.68
N GLY A 82 -20.24 10.22 6.41
CA GLY A 82 -21.22 10.62 7.43
C GLY A 82 -22.64 10.84 6.88
N LEU A 83 -22.77 11.20 5.61
CA LEU A 83 -24.04 11.39 4.93
C LEU A 83 -24.82 10.08 4.68
N ILE A 84 -24.09 8.96 4.59
CA ILE A 84 -24.65 7.63 4.32
C ILE A 84 -24.39 6.63 5.48
N GLY A 85 -23.69 7.05 6.52
CA GLY A 85 -23.06 6.19 7.53
C GLY A 85 -24.00 5.42 8.45
N ASN A 86 -25.30 5.73 8.48
CA ASN A 86 -26.29 5.02 9.29
C ASN A 86 -27.08 3.96 8.50
N SER A 87 -26.56 3.51 7.35
CA SER A 87 -27.20 2.45 6.58
C SER A 87 -26.93 1.08 7.22
N PRO A 88 -27.97 0.35 7.65
CA PRO A 88 -27.83 -1.01 8.17
C PRO A 88 -27.18 -1.96 7.14
N GLN A 89 -27.40 -1.70 5.85
CA GLN A 89 -26.84 -2.48 4.75
C GLN A 89 -25.32 -2.31 4.67
N LEU A 90 -24.81 -1.08 4.82
CA LEU A 90 -23.36 -0.82 4.85
C LEU A 90 -22.70 -1.42 6.09
N ALA A 91 -23.35 -1.30 7.25
CA ALA A 91 -22.86 -1.91 8.48
C ALA A 91 -22.75 -3.44 8.36
N LYS A 92 -23.77 -4.07 7.76
CA LYS A 92 -23.77 -5.51 7.50
C LYS A 92 -22.66 -5.90 6.51
N LEU A 93 -22.49 -5.15 5.42
CA LEU A 93 -21.46 -5.41 4.42
C LEU A 93 -20.07 -5.35 5.06
N ALA A 94 -19.77 -4.30 5.83
CA ALA A 94 -18.51 -4.14 6.51
C ALA A 94 -18.22 -5.29 7.50
N LEU A 95 -19.23 -5.78 8.20
CA LEU A 95 -19.10 -6.92 9.09
C LEU A 95 -18.83 -8.21 8.32
N ASP A 96 -19.61 -8.47 7.26
CA ASP A 96 -19.43 -9.69 6.43
C ASP A 96 -18.02 -9.74 5.82
N GLU A 97 -17.49 -8.61 5.34
CA GLU A 97 -16.12 -8.49 4.83
C GLU A 97 -15.08 -8.75 5.92
N ALA A 98 -15.26 -8.16 7.09
CA ALA A 98 -14.35 -8.36 8.21
C ALA A 98 -14.35 -9.81 8.69
N LEU A 99 -15.50 -10.48 8.72
CA LEU A 99 -15.63 -11.89 9.11
C LEU A 99 -14.95 -12.81 8.08
N ALA A 100 -15.03 -12.49 6.80
CA ALA A 100 -14.39 -13.23 5.71
C ALA A 100 -12.87 -13.01 5.63
N ALA A 101 -12.35 -11.92 6.20
CA ALA A 101 -10.94 -11.59 6.14
C ALA A 101 -10.11 -12.46 7.09
N GLY A 102 -8.95 -12.93 6.62
CA GLY A 102 -7.95 -13.60 7.47
C GLY A 102 -6.94 -12.65 8.10
N ALA A 103 -6.76 -11.46 7.51
CA ALA A 103 -5.83 -10.41 7.96
C ALA A 103 -6.17 -9.08 7.28
N LEU A 104 -5.66 -7.99 7.82
CA LEU A 104 -5.69 -6.67 7.20
C LEU A 104 -4.33 -6.32 6.60
N LEU A 105 -4.32 -5.83 5.37
CA LEU A 105 -3.14 -5.27 4.71
C LEU A 105 -3.35 -3.76 4.57
N LEU A 106 -2.54 -2.97 5.25
CA LEU A 106 -2.75 -1.55 5.43
C LEU A 106 -1.51 -0.74 5.00
N GLY A 107 -1.74 0.37 4.33
CA GLY A 107 -0.73 1.42 4.21
C GLY A 107 -0.59 2.19 5.54
N ARG A 108 0.50 2.97 5.68
CA ARG A 108 0.79 3.75 6.89
C ARG A 108 -0.38 4.64 7.32
N ARG A 109 -0.90 5.47 6.43
CA ARG A 109 -1.99 6.43 6.76
C ARG A 109 -3.27 5.71 7.22
N SER A 110 -3.67 4.67 6.49
CA SER A 110 -4.84 3.86 6.86
C SER A 110 -4.65 3.18 8.22
N TYR A 111 -3.43 2.65 8.48
CA TYR A 111 -3.11 2.07 9.78
C TYR A 111 -3.21 3.11 10.90
N GLU A 112 -2.55 4.27 10.76
CA GLU A 112 -2.58 5.33 11.78
C GLU A 112 -4.01 5.80 12.06
N TRP A 113 -4.82 5.97 11.03
CA TRP A 113 -6.21 6.38 11.13
C TRP A 113 -7.09 5.33 11.86
N LEU A 114 -6.94 4.06 11.52
CA LEU A 114 -7.69 2.96 12.13
C LEU A 114 -7.22 2.70 13.57
N ALA A 115 -5.93 2.67 13.82
CA ALA A 115 -5.34 2.43 15.13
C ALA A 115 -5.75 3.49 16.18
N ALA A 116 -5.96 4.72 15.75
CA ALA A 116 -6.45 5.79 16.62
C ALA A 116 -7.92 5.64 17.02
N ARG A 117 -8.71 4.81 16.33
CA ARG A 117 -10.18 4.78 16.48
C ARG A 117 -10.76 3.44 16.89
N TRP A 118 -10.22 2.34 16.37
CA TRP A 118 -10.83 1.02 16.55
C TRP A 118 -10.57 0.37 17.91
N PRO A 119 -9.41 0.51 18.56
CA PRO A 119 -9.15 -0.11 19.85
C PRO A 119 -10.13 0.31 20.95
N SER A 120 -10.66 1.54 20.88
CA SER A 120 -11.63 2.07 21.87
C SER A 120 -13.09 1.76 21.54
N ARG A 121 -13.38 1.15 20.39
CA ARG A 121 -14.72 0.78 19.97
C ARG A 121 -15.08 -0.61 20.46
N SER A 122 -16.38 -0.84 20.65
CA SER A 122 -16.98 -2.13 21.02
C SER A 122 -18.01 -2.57 19.99
N GLY A 123 -18.33 -3.88 20.02
CA GLY A 123 -19.28 -4.52 19.13
C GLY A 123 -18.60 -5.42 18.12
N GLU A 124 -19.38 -6.28 17.46
CA GLU A 124 -18.92 -7.41 16.66
C GLU A 124 -17.88 -7.02 15.60
N LEU A 125 -18.14 -5.94 14.86
CA LEU A 125 -17.20 -5.43 13.87
C LEU A 125 -15.88 -4.95 14.52
N ALA A 126 -15.96 -4.22 15.63
CA ALA A 126 -14.78 -3.72 16.33
C ALA A 126 -13.95 -4.86 16.90
N ASP A 127 -14.59 -5.83 17.54
CA ASP A 127 -13.94 -7.00 18.12
C ASP A 127 -13.23 -7.81 17.01
N ARG A 128 -13.92 -7.98 15.87
CA ARG A 128 -13.32 -8.66 14.73
C ARG A 128 -12.11 -7.92 14.16
N LEU A 129 -12.24 -6.62 13.87
CA LEU A 129 -11.13 -5.83 13.35
C LEU A 129 -9.94 -5.76 14.33
N ASN A 130 -10.21 -5.65 15.62
CA ASN A 130 -9.17 -5.63 16.66
C ASN A 130 -8.44 -6.99 16.76
N SER A 131 -9.12 -8.11 16.53
CA SER A 131 -8.53 -9.45 16.58
C SER A 131 -7.75 -9.88 15.35
N LEU A 132 -8.02 -9.29 14.18
CA LEU A 132 -7.36 -9.65 12.93
C LEU A 132 -5.86 -9.32 12.95
N PRO A 133 -4.97 -10.17 12.42
CA PRO A 133 -3.59 -9.82 12.15
C PRO A 133 -3.50 -8.61 11.21
N LYS A 134 -2.58 -7.67 11.49
CA LYS A 134 -2.34 -6.50 10.65
C LYS A 134 -0.97 -6.60 10.00
N TYR A 135 -0.93 -6.39 8.69
CA TYR A 135 0.29 -6.26 7.92
C TYR A 135 0.39 -4.81 7.43
N VAL A 136 1.34 -4.06 7.98
CA VAL A 136 1.50 -2.63 7.68
C VAL A 136 2.64 -2.41 6.72
N VAL A 137 2.33 -1.84 5.56
CA VAL A 137 3.33 -1.44 4.57
C VAL A 137 3.76 0.00 4.85
N SER A 138 4.93 0.16 5.46
CA SER A 138 5.46 1.47 5.83
C SER A 138 6.98 1.48 5.76
N ALA A 139 7.55 2.65 5.45
CA ALA A 139 8.99 2.91 5.57
C ALA A 139 9.36 3.56 6.92
N THR A 140 8.37 4.02 7.68
CA THR A 140 8.58 4.85 8.88
C THR A 140 8.02 4.24 10.16
N ILE A 141 7.02 3.37 10.09
CA ILE A 141 6.49 2.65 11.27
C ILE A 141 7.36 1.43 11.52
N ALA A 142 8.05 1.40 12.66
CA ALA A 142 8.88 0.27 13.05
C ALA A 142 8.09 -0.78 13.86
N ASN A 143 7.25 -0.34 14.80
CA ASN A 143 6.51 -1.20 15.72
C ASN A 143 5.04 -0.77 15.76
N PRO A 144 4.18 -1.35 14.93
CA PRO A 144 2.74 -1.10 15.00
C PRO A 144 2.17 -1.68 16.30
N ALA A 145 1.41 -0.87 17.03
CA ALA A 145 0.87 -1.25 18.36
C ALA A 145 -0.55 -1.84 18.30
N TRP A 146 -1.25 -1.73 17.17
CA TRP A 146 -2.62 -2.22 16.98
C TRP A 146 -2.69 -3.37 16.00
#